data_a4fe78fce90c1cd24a027d77d164e846
#
_entry.id   a4fe78fce90c1cd24a027d77d164e846
#
_cell.length_a   1.000
_cell.length_b   1.000
_cell.length_c   1.000
_cell.angle_alpha   90.00
_cell.angle_beta   90.00
_cell.angle_gamma   90.00
#
_symmetry.space_group_name_H-M   'P 1'
#
loop_
_entity.id
_entity.type
_entity.pdbx_description
1 polymer ?
#
loop_
_entity_poly.entity_id
_entity_poly.type
_entity_poly.pdbx_seq_one_letter_code
_entity_poly.pdbx_strand_id
1 'polypeptide(L)'
;MQCPYCKEQRNDKVIDSRATEGGTVIRRRRECLACGRRYTTYERVEETGKLWVIKRDGSRVPYDRDKVLGGLQRACWKRPISLEDLQKLVDELEEEIFRNFDREVRSAYIGNAVAQRLRRLDKVAYLRFASLYHKFEQVDDFIEEARNIIEHDQREAPGQQDLFNE
;
A
#
# COMPACT_ATOMS: atom_id res chain seq x y z
N MET A 1 -23.14 -6.38 -26.13
CA MET A 1 -22.11 -7.44 -26.12
C MET A 1 -22.13 -8.13 -27.48
N GLN A 2 -21.06 -8.87 -27.87
CA GLN A 2 -21.06 -9.62 -29.13
C GLN A 2 -21.56 -11.04 -28.88
N CYS A 3 -22.49 -11.53 -29.72
CA CYS A 3 -22.98 -12.91 -29.64
C CYS A 3 -21.85 -13.91 -30.00
N PRO A 4 -21.55 -14.93 -29.17
CA PRO A 4 -20.51 -15.88 -29.47
C PRO A 4 -20.78 -16.77 -30.68
N TYR A 5 -22.06 -16.86 -31.10
CA TYR A 5 -22.48 -17.76 -32.18
C TYR A 5 -22.57 -17.05 -33.55
N CYS A 6 -23.29 -15.94 -33.63
CA CYS A 6 -23.49 -15.25 -34.91
C CYS A 6 -22.65 -13.97 -35.06
N LYS A 7 -21.86 -13.61 -34.02
CA LYS A 7 -21.00 -12.44 -33.99
C LYS A 7 -21.72 -11.08 -34.03
N GLU A 8 -23.06 -11.08 -34.03
CA GLU A 8 -23.86 -9.86 -33.99
C GLU A 8 -23.56 -9.07 -32.70
N GLN A 9 -23.48 -7.74 -32.82
CA GLN A 9 -23.13 -6.85 -31.70
C GLN A 9 -24.36 -6.11 -31.18
N ARG A 10 -24.42 -5.93 -29.86
CA ARG A 10 -25.43 -5.11 -29.16
C ARG A 10 -26.89 -5.49 -29.45
N ASN A 11 -27.13 -6.71 -29.88
CA ASN A 11 -28.46 -7.23 -30.23
C ASN A 11 -28.78 -8.44 -29.34
N ASP A 12 -28.81 -8.20 -28.04
CA ASP A 12 -29.11 -9.22 -27.05
C ASP A 12 -29.94 -8.64 -25.88
N LYS A 13 -30.76 -9.48 -25.27
CA LYS A 13 -31.51 -9.16 -24.05
C LYS A 13 -31.05 -10.04 -22.89
N VAL A 14 -31.06 -9.51 -21.67
CA VAL A 14 -30.82 -10.26 -20.44
C VAL A 14 -32.11 -10.95 -20.02
N ILE A 15 -32.05 -12.29 -19.86
CA ILE A 15 -33.21 -13.10 -19.45
C ILE A 15 -33.20 -13.35 -17.95
N ASP A 16 -32.01 -13.53 -17.37
CA ASP A 16 -31.82 -13.82 -15.95
C ASP A 16 -30.52 -13.16 -15.46
N SER A 17 -30.54 -12.67 -14.23
CA SER A 17 -29.38 -12.05 -13.58
C SER A 17 -29.34 -12.46 -12.12
N ARG A 18 -28.23 -13.07 -11.71
CA ARG A 18 -28.03 -13.55 -10.33
C ARG A 18 -26.66 -13.19 -9.81
N ALA A 19 -26.61 -12.70 -8.59
CA ALA A 19 -25.34 -12.56 -7.87
C ALA A 19 -24.81 -13.96 -7.48
N THR A 20 -23.50 -14.15 -7.64
CA THR A 20 -22.77 -15.36 -7.26
C THR A 20 -21.49 -14.96 -6.51
N GLU A 21 -20.79 -15.92 -5.94
CA GLU A 21 -19.53 -15.68 -5.23
C GLU A 21 -19.65 -14.57 -4.16
N GLY A 22 -20.66 -14.66 -3.28
CA GLY A 22 -20.84 -13.69 -2.21
C GLY A 22 -21.26 -12.28 -2.65
N GLY A 23 -21.74 -12.11 -3.90
CA GLY A 23 -22.15 -10.81 -4.46
C GLY A 23 -21.09 -10.13 -5.32
N THR A 24 -19.87 -10.66 -5.40
CA THR A 24 -18.76 -10.08 -6.17
C THR A 24 -18.84 -10.35 -7.67
N VAL A 25 -19.63 -11.34 -8.09
CA VAL A 25 -19.82 -11.74 -9.49
C VAL A 25 -21.29 -11.75 -9.82
N ILE A 26 -21.67 -11.13 -10.94
CA ILE A 26 -23.02 -11.19 -11.49
C ILE A 26 -23.01 -12.14 -12.70
N ARG A 27 -23.75 -13.24 -12.58
CA ARG A 27 -23.99 -14.14 -13.70
C ARG A 27 -25.24 -13.68 -14.45
N ARG A 28 -25.10 -13.40 -15.75
CA ARG A 28 -26.23 -13.01 -16.61
C ARG A 28 -26.45 -14.04 -17.70
N ARG A 29 -27.68 -14.50 -17.83
CA ARG A 29 -28.13 -15.30 -18.98
C ARG A 29 -28.73 -14.38 -20.04
N ARG A 30 -28.20 -14.42 -21.24
CA ARG A 30 -28.55 -13.56 -22.34
C ARG A 30 -29.14 -14.38 -23.52
N GLU A 31 -30.01 -13.75 -24.30
CA GLU A 31 -30.55 -14.30 -25.55
C GLU A 31 -30.23 -13.34 -26.66
N CYS A 32 -29.58 -13.82 -27.72
CA CYS A 32 -29.33 -13.06 -28.93
C CYS A 32 -30.63 -12.89 -29.72
N LEU A 33 -31.00 -11.67 -30.04
CA LEU A 33 -32.24 -11.39 -30.81
C LEU A 33 -32.09 -11.72 -32.30
N ALA A 34 -30.86 -11.75 -32.83
CA ALA A 34 -30.59 -12.10 -34.21
C ALA A 34 -30.67 -13.61 -34.47
N CYS A 35 -30.06 -14.46 -33.63
CA CYS A 35 -30.04 -15.90 -33.88
C CYS A 35 -30.81 -16.74 -32.84
N GLY A 36 -31.47 -16.12 -31.84
CA GLY A 36 -32.26 -16.78 -30.83
C GLY A 36 -31.51 -17.63 -29.83
N ARG A 37 -30.16 -17.76 -29.96
CA ARG A 37 -29.35 -18.59 -29.07
C ARG A 37 -29.08 -17.90 -27.75
N ARG A 38 -29.02 -18.73 -26.69
CA ARG A 38 -28.76 -18.27 -25.32
C ARG A 38 -27.30 -18.50 -24.95
N TYR A 39 -26.69 -17.53 -24.23
CA TYR A 39 -25.35 -17.63 -23.69
C TYR A 39 -25.28 -16.98 -22.33
N THR A 40 -24.24 -17.32 -21.57
CA THR A 40 -24.06 -16.80 -20.24
C THR A 40 -22.82 -15.89 -20.23
N THR A 41 -22.93 -14.79 -19.51
CA THR A 41 -21.83 -13.87 -19.27
C THR A 41 -21.65 -13.69 -17.76
N TYR A 42 -20.43 -13.39 -17.36
CA TYR A 42 -20.07 -13.06 -15.99
C TYR A 42 -19.52 -11.64 -15.97
N GLU A 43 -20.08 -10.82 -15.11
CA GLU A 43 -19.52 -9.53 -14.77
C GLU A 43 -18.88 -9.67 -13.41
N ARG A 44 -17.61 -9.36 -13.34
CA ARG A 44 -16.84 -9.33 -12.09
C ARG A 44 -16.43 -7.91 -11.83
N VAL A 45 -16.43 -7.50 -10.55
CA VAL A 45 -15.70 -6.31 -10.16
C VAL A 45 -14.25 -6.59 -10.47
N GLU A 46 -13.63 -5.78 -11.30
CA GLU A 46 -12.18 -5.87 -11.52
C GLU A 46 -11.55 -5.59 -10.15
N GLU A 47 -10.88 -6.60 -9.60
CA GLU A 47 -10.08 -6.40 -8.40
C GLU A 47 -9.14 -5.24 -8.70
N THR A 48 -9.18 -4.21 -7.86
CA THR A 48 -8.37 -3.00 -7.99
C THR A 48 -6.96 -3.40 -8.39
N GLY A 49 -6.60 -3.03 -9.62
CA GLY A 49 -5.48 -3.61 -10.35
C GLY A 49 -4.23 -3.65 -9.47
N LYS A 50 -3.45 -4.72 -9.59
CA LYS A 50 -2.20 -4.91 -8.85
C LYS A 50 -1.42 -3.60 -8.84
N LEU A 51 -1.24 -3.04 -7.65
CA LEU A 51 -0.46 -1.83 -7.48
C LEU A 51 1.00 -2.11 -7.86
N TRP A 52 1.54 -1.30 -8.73
CA TRP A 52 2.92 -1.40 -9.17
C TRP A 52 3.81 -0.42 -8.42
N VAL A 53 4.96 -0.86 -8.02
CA VAL A 53 5.98 -0.01 -7.39
C VAL A 53 7.03 0.36 -8.42
N ILE A 54 7.17 1.67 -8.68
CA ILE A 54 8.22 2.22 -9.53
C ILE A 54 9.47 2.41 -8.67
N LYS A 55 10.54 1.69 -9.01
CA LYS A 55 11.83 1.79 -8.34
C LYS A 55 12.63 2.99 -8.81
N ARG A 56 13.75 3.29 -8.13
CA ARG A 56 14.64 4.41 -8.47
C ARG A 56 15.26 4.29 -9.88
N ASP A 57 15.49 3.07 -10.34
CA ASP A 57 16.00 2.75 -11.68
C ASP A 57 14.91 2.77 -12.77
N GLY A 58 13.67 3.13 -12.42
CA GLY A 58 12.53 3.13 -13.33
C GLY A 58 11.87 1.76 -13.53
N SER A 59 12.42 0.69 -12.98
CA SER A 59 11.81 -0.64 -13.07
C SER A 59 10.49 -0.71 -12.30
N ARG A 60 9.55 -1.52 -12.81
CA ARG A 60 8.22 -1.73 -12.24
C ARG A 60 8.14 -3.13 -11.65
N VAL A 61 7.75 -3.21 -10.40
CA VAL A 61 7.52 -4.49 -9.70
C VAL A 61 6.16 -4.44 -9.02
N PRO A 62 5.46 -5.58 -8.87
CA PRO A 62 4.23 -5.62 -8.09
C PRO A 62 4.52 -5.18 -6.65
N TYR A 63 3.54 -4.48 -6.04
CA TYR A 63 3.59 -4.21 -4.60
C TYR A 63 3.61 -5.54 -3.84
N ASP A 64 4.43 -5.62 -2.83
CA ASP A 64 4.66 -6.82 -2.05
C ASP A 64 4.69 -6.44 -0.56
N ARG A 65 3.61 -6.77 0.13
CA ARG A 65 3.43 -6.53 1.57
C ARG A 65 4.54 -7.15 2.40
N ASP A 66 4.94 -8.40 2.05
CA ASP A 66 5.93 -9.14 2.82
C ASP A 66 7.31 -8.51 2.75
N LYS A 67 7.64 -7.84 1.64
CA LYS A 67 8.87 -7.06 1.53
C LYS A 67 8.88 -5.86 2.44
N VAL A 68 7.75 -5.16 2.58
CA VAL A 68 7.63 -4.02 3.49
C VAL A 68 7.74 -4.50 4.93
N LEU A 69 6.95 -5.52 5.30
CA LEU A 69 6.97 -6.11 6.63
C LEU A 69 8.35 -6.66 6.99
N GLY A 70 9.02 -7.38 6.09
CA GLY A 70 10.37 -7.89 6.30
C GLY A 70 11.41 -6.77 6.47
N GLY A 71 11.24 -5.63 5.80
CA GLY A 71 12.05 -4.43 6.01
C GLY A 71 11.88 -3.85 7.41
N LEU A 72 10.65 -3.74 7.87
CA LEU A 72 10.29 -3.28 9.21
C LEU A 72 10.83 -4.23 10.29
N GLN A 73 10.66 -5.54 10.15
CA GLN A 73 11.18 -6.53 11.09
C GLN A 73 12.70 -6.45 11.27
N ARG A 74 13.45 -6.24 10.18
CA ARG A 74 14.92 -6.05 10.26
C ARG A 74 15.30 -4.76 10.99
N ALA A 75 14.61 -3.66 10.72
CA ALA A 75 14.85 -2.40 11.39
C ALA A 75 14.51 -2.47 12.89
N CYS A 76 13.44 -3.17 13.25
CA CYS A 76 12.95 -3.34 14.61
C CYS A 76 13.58 -4.51 15.37
N TRP A 77 14.58 -5.18 14.81
CA TRP A 77 15.22 -6.33 15.44
C TRP A 77 15.77 -5.96 16.84
N LYS A 78 15.40 -6.77 17.84
CA LYS A 78 15.72 -6.54 19.28
C LYS A 78 15.19 -5.21 19.84
N ARG A 79 14.12 -4.65 19.25
CA ARG A 79 13.37 -3.55 19.85
C ARG A 79 12.10 -4.09 20.50
N PRO A 80 11.54 -3.42 21.54
CA PRO A 80 10.31 -3.83 22.20
C PRO A 80 9.07 -3.47 21.38
N ILE A 81 9.03 -3.93 20.14
CA ILE A 81 7.93 -3.70 19.17
C ILE A 81 7.38 -5.06 18.79
N SER A 82 6.08 -5.24 18.96
CA SER A 82 5.42 -6.51 18.63
C SER A 82 5.24 -6.69 17.12
N LEU A 83 5.10 -7.93 16.67
CA LEU A 83 4.75 -8.21 15.27
C LEU A 83 3.39 -7.62 14.91
N GLU A 84 2.46 -7.59 15.86
CA GLU A 84 1.13 -7.00 15.66
C GLU A 84 1.20 -5.50 15.39
N ASP A 85 2.08 -4.77 16.08
CA ASP A 85 2.29 -3.34 15.84
C ASP A 85 2.86 -3.07 14.43
N LEU A 86 3.79 -3.94 14.00
CA LEU A 86 4.34 -3.85 12.64
C LEU A 86 3.29 -4.18 11.57
N GLN A 87 2.42 -5.15 11.83
CA GLN A 87 1.32 -5.48 10.92
C GLN A 87 0.32 -4.31 10.81
N LYS A 88 -0.07 -3.71 11.94
CA LYS A 88 -0.93 -2.52 11.96
C LYS A 88 -0.32 -1.36 11.17
N LEU A 89 0.99 -1.12 11.35
CA LEU A 89 1.70 -0.09 10.60
C LEU A 89 1.63 -0.34 9.08
N VAL A 90 1.76 -1.60 8.66
CA VAL A 90 1.64 -1.97 7.24
C VAL A 90 0.20 -1.83 6.75
N ASP A 91 -0.81 -2.20 7.56
CA ASP A 91 -2.22 -2.03 7.21
C ASP A 91 -2.57 -0.56 6.97
N GLU A 92 -2.19 0.32 7.89
CA GLU A 92 -2.38 1.77 7.75
C GLU A 92 -1.65 2.36 6.53
N LEU A 93 -0.45 1.84 6.24
CA LEU A 93 0.30 2.23 5.06
C LEU A 93 -0.41 1.81 3.77
N GLU A 94 -0.92 0.58 3.73
CA GLU A 94 -1.68 0.06 2.60
C GLU A 94 -2.96 0.85 2.36
N GLU A 95 -3.72 1.16 3.41
CA GLU A 95 -4.91 2.01 3.31
C GLU A 95 -4.59 3.38 2.71
N GLU A 96 -3.49 4.00 3.14
CA GLU A 96 -3.04 5.28 2.58
C GLU A 96 -2.65 5.15 1.11
N ILE A 97 -1.88 4.12 0.77
CA ILE A 97 -1.41 3.89 -0.59
C ILE A 97 -2.58 3.62 -1.53
N PHE A 98 -3.49 2.72 -1.17
CA PHE A 98 -4.64 2.38 -2.02
C PHE A 98 -5.68 3.51 -2.13
N ARG A 99 -5.71 4.43 -1.15
CA ARG A 99 -6.54 5.64 -1.22
C ARG A 99 -5.98 6.67 -2.19
N ASN A 100 -4.64 6.79 -2.25
CA ASN A 100 -3.98 7.87 -2.98
C ASN A 100 -3.48 7.46 -4.37
N PHE A 101 -3.38 6.15 -4.65
CA PHE A 101 -2.80 5.62 -5.88
C PHE A 101 -3.63 4.47 -6.45
N ASP A 102 -4.06 4.62 -7.70
CA ASP A 102 -4.88 3.60 -8.37
C ASP A 102 -4.06 2.44 -8.93
N ARG A 103 -2.90 2.72 -9.53
CA ARG A 103 -2.11 1.74 -10.28
C ARG A 103 -0.63 1.71 -9.97
N GLU A 104 -0.03 2.85 -9.70
CA GLU A 104 1.41 2.98 -9.57
C GLU A 104 1.78 3.88 -8.39
N VAL A 105 2.77 3.47 -7.61
CA VAL A 105 3.35 4.26 -6.52
C VAL A 105 4.88 4.23 -6.61
N ARG A 106 5.53 5.34 -6.33
CA ARG A 106 7.00 5.37 -6.29
C ARG A 106 7.51 4.72 -5.01
N SER A 107 8.55 3.89 -5.11
CA SER A 107 9.21 3.28 -3.94
C SER A 107 9.66 4.33 -2.91
N ALA A 108 10.04 5.52 -3.36
CA ALA A 108 10.38 6.65 -2.50
C ALA A 108 9.22 7.07 -1.60
N TYR A 109 7.99 7.11 -2.12
CA TYR A 109 6.82 7.41 -1.31
C TYR A 109 6.60 6.39 -0.21
N ILE A 110 6.63 5.09 -0.56
CA ILE A 110 6.48 4.00 0.41
C ILE A 110 7.54 4.09 1.50
N GLY A 111 8.81 4.27 1.11
CA GLY A 111 9.90 4.36 2.07
C GLY A 111 9.78 5.56 3.02
N ASN A 112 9.39 6.72 2.52
CA ASN A 112 9.18 7.91 3.35
C ASN A 112 7.98 7.72 4.30
N ALA A 113 6.89 7.13 3.82
CA ALA A 113 5.72 6.86 4.65
C ALA A 113 6.01 5.84 5.77
N VAL A 114 6.82 4.81 5.49
CA VAL A 114 7.35 3.87 6.49
C VAL A 114 8.25 4.58 7.48
N ALA A 115 9.20 5.39 7.00
CA ALA A 115 10.15 6.13 7.84
C ALA A 115 9.44 7.05 8.83
N GLN A 116 8.43 7.81 8.38
CA GLN A 116 7.64 8.69 9.24
C GLN A 116 6.91 7.94 10.36
N ARG A 117 6.34 6.77 10.06
CA ARG A 117 5.66 5.93 11.05
C ARG A 117 6.65 5.33 12.05
N LEU A 118 7.78 4.81 11.57
CA LEU A 118 8.84 4.31 12.43
C LEU A 118 9.40 5.37 13.35
N ARG A 119 9.58 6.60 12.88
CA ARG A 119 10.08 7.73 13.69
C ARG A 119 9.20 7.98 14.91
N ARG A 120 7.88 7.81 14.77
CA ARG A 120 6.92 7.96 15.87
C ARG A 120 6.92 6.75 16.81
N LEU A 121 7.12 5.55 16.24
CA LEU A 121 7.06 4.30 16.98
C LEU A 121 8.36 4.05 17.78
N ASP A 122 9.51 4.14 17.10
CA ASP A 122 10.83 3.90 17.69
C ASP A 122 11.95 4.56 16.86
N LYS A 123 12.61 5.52 17.45
CA LYS A 123 13.65 6.33 16.80
C LYS A 123 14.88 5.54 16.37
N VAL A 124 15.24 4.49 17.15
CA VAL A 124 16.36 3.62 16.80
C VAL A 124 16.01 2.73 15.62
N ALA A 125 14.79 2.20 15.58
CA ALA A 125 14.30 1.46 14.42
C ALA A 125 14.23 2.35 13.18
N TYR A 126 13.78 3.60 13.35
CA TYR A 126 13.80 4.60 12.28
C TYR A 126 15.21 4.81 11.72
N LEU A 127 16.23 5.08 12.57
CA LEU A 127 17.61 5.28 12.14
C LEU A 127 18.16 4.08 11.34
N ARG A 128 17.88 2.86 11.81
CA ARG A 128 18.25 1.63 11.10
C ARG A 128 17.58 1.52 9.74
N PHE A 129 16.31 1.85 9.68
CA PHE A 129 15.57 1.85 8.41
C PHE A 129 16.09 2.92 7.47
N ALA A 130 16.27 4.14 7.96
CA ALA A 130 16.76 5.29 7.19
C ALA A 130 18.16 5.03 6.61
N SER A 131 19.06 4.44 7.38
CA SER A 131 20.43 4.13 6.91
C SER A 131 20.44 3.19 5.70
N LEU A 132 19.54 2.21 5.67
CA LEU A 132 19.40 1.29 4.54
C LEU A 132 18.65 1.93 3.36
N TYR A 133 17.60 2.68 3.69
CA TYR A 133 16.72 3.25 2.70
C TYR A 133 17.33 4.46 1.97
N HIS A 134 17.96 5.39 2.71
CA HIS A 134 18.65 6.56 2.17
C HIS A 134 20.07 6.26 1.70
N LYS A 135 20.54 5.01 1.90
CA LYS A 135 21.90 4.59 1.54
C LYS A 135 22.95 5.56 2.13
N PHE A 136 23.01 5.67 3.43
CA PHE A 136 24.09 6.44 4.08
C PHE A 136 25.44 5.89 3.62
N GLU A 137 26.28 6.75 3.08
CA GLU A 137 27.59 6.37 2.52
C GLU A 137 28.69 6.60 3.54
N GLN A 138 28.48 7.55 4.47
CA GLN A 138 29.44 7.92 5.48
C GLN A 138 28.83 7.85 6.89
N VAL A 139 29.70 7.75 7.89
CA VAL A 139 29.27 7.75 9.30
C VAL A 139 28.65 9.10 9.67
N ASP A 140 29.10 10.17 9.03
CA ASP A 140 28.60 11.52 9.26
C ASP A 140 27.11 11.66 8.89
N ASP A 141 26.65 11.00 7.82
CA ASP A 141 25.23 10.97 7.44
C ASP A 141 24.36 10.39 8.56
N PHE A 142 24.87 9.34 9.23
CA PHE A 142 24.19 8.71 10.34
C PHE A 142 24.15 9.62 11.58
N ILE A 143 25.26 10.32 11.86
CA ILE A 143 25.37 11.24 12.99
C ILE A 143 24.44 12.44 12.78
N GLU A 144 24.41 12.98 11.56
CA GLU A 144 23.54 14.10 11.20
C GLU A 144 22.05 13.74 11.38
N GLU A 145 21.65 12.59 10.87
CA GLU A 145 20.27 12.13 11.01
C GLU A 145 19.88 11.87 12.48
N ALA A 146 20.83 11.32 13.29
CA ALA A 146 20.61 11.14 14.71
C ALA A 146 20.46 12.47 15.45
N ARG A 147 21.24 13.50 15.10
CA ARG A 147 21.12 14.86 15.67
C ARG A 147 19.78 15.48 15.31
N ASN A 148 19.35 15.37 14.04
CA ASN A 148 18.07 15.89 13.57
C ASN A 148 16.89 15.31 14.36
N ILE A 149 16.96 14.04 14.77
CA ILE A 149 15.94 13.43 15.61
C ILE A 149 15.91 14.07 16.99
N ILE A 150 17.08 14.23 17.61
CA ILE A 150 17.21 14.78 18.98
C ILE A 150 16.73 16.24 19.03
N GLU A 151 17.13 17.05 18.06
CA GLU A 151 16.74 18.47 17.99
C GLU A 151 15.24 18.65 17.78
N HIS A 152 14.64 17.79 16.95
CA HIS A 152 13.20 17.83 16.70
C HIS A 152 12.40 17.50 17.97
N ASP A 153 12.87 16.52 18.75
CA ASP A 153 12.24 16.17 20.03
C ASP A 153 12.30 17.30 21.05
N GLN A 154 13.39 18.03 21.09
CA GLN A 154 13.52 19.17 22.00
C GLN A 154 12.59 20.32 21.64
N ARG A 155 12.24 20.45 20.36
CA ARG A 155 11.27 21.47 19.89
C ARG A 155 9.82 21.07 20.11
N GLU A 156 9.53 19.78 20.12
CA GLU A 156 8.16 19.25 20.34
C GLU A 156 7.85 18.99 21.83
N ALA A 157 8.85 19.02 22.72
CA ALA A 157 8.63 18.95 24.15
C ALA A 157 7.97 20.26 24.60
N PRO A 158 6.73 20.24 25.13
CA PRO A 158 6.12 21.45 25.68
C PRO A 158 7.01 21.93 26.82
N GLY A 159 7.38 23.23 26.78
CA GLY A 159 8.35 23.85 27.65
C GLY A 159 8.16 23.45 29.13
N GLN A 160 9.12 22.79 29.69
CA GLN A 160 9.34 22.79 31.12
C GLN A 160 9.71 24.25 31.47
N GLN A 161 8.73 25.01 31.93
CA GLN A 161 9.00 26.26 32.65
C GLN A 161 9.88 25.91 33.85
N ASP A 162 11.04 26.54 33.91
CA ASP A 162 11.90 26.54 35.09
C ASP A 162 11.07 26.96 36.32
N LEU A 163 10.73 25.98 37.16
CA LEU A 163 10.02 26.17 38.43
C LEU A 163 10.97 26.45 39.60
N PHE A 164 12.24 26.79 39.34
CA PHE A 164 13.21 27.16 40.37
C PHE A 164 13.92 28.44 39.98
N ASN A 165 13.26 29.59 40.22
CA ASN A 165 13.90 30.86 40.51
C ASN A 165 13.20 31.46 41.72
N GLU A 166 13.72 31.18 42.89
CA GLU A 166 13.74 32.03 44.07
C GLU A 166 15.19 32.23 44.48
#